data_0916613920d1e60107111279b9413108
#
_entry.id   0916613920d1e60107111279b9413108
#
_cell.length_a   1.000
_cell.length_b   1.000
_cell.length_c   1.000
_cell.angle_alpha   90.00
_cell.angle_beta   90.00
_cell.angle_gamma   90.00
#
_symmetry.space_group_name_H-M   'P 1'
#
loop_
_entity.id
_entity.type
_entity.pdbx_description
1 polymer ?
#
loop_
_entity_poly.entity_id
_entity_poly.type
_entity_poly.pdbx_seq_one_letter_code
_entity_poly.pdbx_strand_id
1 'polypeptide(L)'
;RPYLNEAITVVYKLYFRNPLRISDGRAVENPQFADFWSHNIDIPRLKVENATYKGEPYSVVVWKKSVLYPQKTGKLTLEPLSLSLVIDLPSNRRDFFGNRILQQSSRTVTAGRRNINVKTLPEKGKPVNFFGAVGQFNFDALINKNSLKASESFEIKLKVTGNGNLKLFNLPELVLPNTLEVFEPEHSENVKTTLSGMQGNIED
;
A
#
# COMPACT_ATOMS: atom_id res chain seq x y z
N ARG A 1 -5.33 13.39 -7.15
CA ARG A 1 -4.07 13.47 -7.92
C ARG A 1 -2.92 13.49 -6.92
N PRO A 2 -2.29 12.34 -6.66
CA PRO A 2 -1.16 12.25 -5.73
C PRO A 2 0.09 12.84 -6.35
N TYR A 3 1.07 13.11 -5.49
CA TYR A 3 2.44 13.39 -5.88
C TYR A 3 3.26 12.10 -6.05
N LEU A 4 4.41 12.22 -6.71
CA LEU A 4 5.42 11.15 -6.74
C LEU A 4 5.76 10.72 -5.31
N ASN A 5 5.85 9.42 -5.05
CA ASN A 5 6.10 8.83 -3.72
C ASN A 5 5.07 9.17 -2.62
N GLU A 6 3.91 9.73 -2.95
CA GLU A 6 2.80 9.89 -2.00
C GLU A 6 1.97 8.61 -1.91
N ALA A 7 1.65 8.17 -0.69
CA ALA A 7 0.85 6.96 -0.46
C ALA A 7 -0.56 7.08 -1.04
N ILE A 8 -0.99 6.06 -1.76
CA ILE A 8 -2.38 5.91 -2.20
C ILE A 8 -2.91 4.53 -1.82
N THR A 9 -4.17 4.46 -1.42
CA THR A 9 -4.84 3.22 -1.06
C THR A 9 -5.73 2.76 -2.20
N VAL A 10 -5.58 1.50 -2.61
CA VAL A 10 -6.44 0.84 -3.59
C VAL A 10 -7.19 -0.29 -2.91
N VAL A 11 -8.52 -0.29 -3.07
CA VAL A 11 -9.40 -1.31 -2.49
C VAL A 11 -10.26 -1.91 -3.60
N TYR A 12 -10.14 -3.20 -3.81
CA TYR A 12 -11.01 -3.95 -4.73
C TYR A 12 -12.18 -4.52 -3.94
N LYS A 13 -13.39 -4.16 -4.36
CA LYS A 13 -14.66 -4.54 -3.72
C LYS A 13 -15.53 -5.30 -4.72
N LEU A 14 -16.09 -6.41 -4.26
CA LEU A 14 -17.09 -7.16 -5.00
C LEU A 14 -18.49 -6.83 -4.45
N TYR A 15 -19.36 -6.29 -5.29
CA TYR A 15 -20.75 -6.01 -4.96
C TYR A 15 -21.66 -7.04 -5.61
N PHE A 16 -22.63 -7.55 -4.86
CA PHE A 16 -23.64 -8.47 -5.38
C PHE A 16 -24.98 -8.25 -4.69
N ARG A 17 -26.06 -8.58 -5.39
CA ARG A 17 -27.44 -8.41 -4.88
C ARG A 17 -27.95 -9.70 -4.25
N ASN A 18 -28.74 -9.57 -3.17
CA ASN A 18 -29.54 -10.68 -2.67
C ASN A 18 -30.67 -11.02 -3.67
N PRO A 19 -31.03 -12.29 -3.87
CA PRO A 19 -30.63 -13.48 -3.09
C PRO A 19 -29.43 -14.24 -3.66
N LEU A 20 -28.56 -13.61 -4.46
CA LEU A 20 -27.37 -14.27 -5.00
C LEU A 20 -26.46 -14.76 -3.86
N ARG A 21 -26.11 -16.04 -3.92
CA ARG A 21 -25.13 -16.66 -3.02
C ARG A 21 -23.85 -16.95 -3.76
N ILE A 22 -22.74 -16.51 -3.22
CA ILE A 22 -21.40 -16.85 -3.69
C ILE A 22 -20.88 -17.93 -2.77
N SER A 23 -20.70 -19.14 -3.29
CA SER A 23 -20.23 -20.31 -2.53
C SER A 23 -18.71 -20.44 -2.54
N ASP A 24 -18.05 -19.94 -3.60
CA ASP A 24 -16.59 -19.94 -3.72
C ASP A 24 -16.13 -18.79 -4.62
N GLY A 25 -14.86 -18.41 -4.47
CA GLY A 25 -14.24 -17.38 -5.30
C GLY A 25 -12.72 -17.41 -5.24
N ARG A 26 -12.08 -17.17 -6.38
CA ARG A 26 -10.63 -17.06 -6.47
C ARG A 26 -10.21 -15.96 -7.44
N ALA A 27 -9.08 -15.34 -7.17
CA ALA A 27 -8.46 -14.45 -8.14
C ALA A 27 -7.86 -15.27 -9.30
N VAL A 28 -8.21 -14.91 -10.54
CA VAL A 28 -7.64 -15.50 -11.75
C VAL A 28 -6.65 -14.57 -12.42
N GLU A 29 -6.76 -13.27 -12.15
CA GLU A 29 -5.82 -12.25 -12.57
C GLU A 29 -5.62 -11.26 -11.43
N ASN A 30 -4.37 -11.02 -11.06
CA ASN A 30 -4.00 -10.05 -10.02
C ASN A 30 -3.29 -8.84 -10.64
N PRO A 31 -3.59 -7.62 -10.15
CA PRO A 31 -2.89 -6.42 -10.59
C PRO A 31 -1.40 -6.47 -10.20
N GLN A 32 -0.51 -6.11 -11.12
CA GLN A 32 0.94 -6.13 -10.92
C GLN A 32 1.49 -4.81 -10.37
N PHE A 33 0.81 -3.68 -10.60
CA PHE A 33 1.23 -2.34 -10.16
C PHE A 33 2.66 -1.97 -10.58
N ALA A 34 3.05 -2.23 -11.84
CA ALA A 34 4.41 -2.12 -12.34
C ALA A 34 5.08 -0.73 -12.11
N ASP A 35 4.29 0.36 -12.12
CA ASP A 35 4.80 1.72 -11.93
C ASP A 35 4.71 2.21 -10.46
N PHE A 36 4.52 1.26 -9.53
CA PHE A 36 4.36 1.57 -8.11
C PHE A 36 5.21 0.65 -7.26
N TRP A 37 5.75 1.18 -6.18
CA TRP A 37 6.05 0.33 -5.04
C TRP A 37 4.73 -0.04 -4.37
N SER A 38 4.51 -1.31 -4.11
CA SER A 38 3.21 -1.81 -3.61
C SER A 38 3.36 -2.72 -2.41
N HIS A 39 2.42 -2.58 -1.48
CA HIS A 39 2.28 -3.49 -0.33
C HIS A 39 0.83 -3.91 -0.18
N ASN A 40 0.59 -5.22 -0.12
CA ASN A 40 -0.74 -5.75 0.11
C ASN A 40 -1.03 -5.77 1.62
N ILE A 41 -2.20 -5.29 1.99
CA ILE A 41 -2.68 -5.35 3.38
C ILE A 41 -3.47 -6.65 3.54
N ASP A 42 -3.06 -7.45 4.51
CA ASP A 42 -3.71 -8.73 4.79
C ASP A 42 -5.18 -8.55 5.15
N ILE A 43 -6.01 -9.45 4.61
CA ILE A 43 -7.42 -9.60 4.94
C ILE A 43 -7.59 -11.03 5.50
N PRO A 44 -7.49 -11.22 6.81
CA PRO A 44 -7.49 -12.56 7.42
C PRO A 44 -8.74 -13.37 7.10
N ARG A 45 -9.87 -12.69 6.90
CA ARG A 45 -11.14 -13.31 6.53
C ARG A 45 -11.98 -12.35 5.69
N LEU A 46 -12.48 -12.85 4.58
CA LEU A 46 -13.49 -12.14 3.79
C LEU A 46 -14.79 -12.06 4.57
N LYS A 47 -15.32 -10.85 4.70
CA LYS A 47 -16.60 -10.58 5.38
C LYS A 47 -17.58 -9.99 4.38
N VAL A 48 -18.81 -10.49 4.41
CA VAL A 48 -19.93 -9.92 3.67
C VAL A 48 -20.55 -8.84 4.54
N GLU A 49 -20.65 -7.63 4.02
CA GLU A 49 -21.24 -6.48 4.68
C GLU A 49 -22.39 -5.92 3.83
N ASN A 50 -23.36 -5.28 4.46
CA ASN A 50 -24.40 -4.57 3.74
C ASN A 50 -23.85 -3.24 3.21
N ALA A 51 -24.21 -2.90 1.98
CA ALA A 51 -23.79 -1.66 1.33
C ALA A 51 -24.89 -1.11 0.44
N THR A 52 -24.77 0.17 0.10
CA THR A 52 -25.59 0.81 -0.93
C THR A 52 -24.70 1.15 -2.12
N TYR A 53 -25.13 0.77 -3.31
CA TYR A 53 -24.44 1.10 -4.54
C TYR A 53 -25.46 1.70 -5.53
N LYS A 54 -25.22 2.94 -5.97
CA LYS A 54 -26.13 3.72 -6.83
C LYS A 54 -27.58 3.82 -6.30
N GLY A 55 -27.72 3.96 -4.97
CA GLY A 55 -29.02 4.06 -4.31
C GLY A 55 -29.72 2.72 -4.02
N GLU A 56 -29.16 1.61 -4.47
CA GLU A 56 -29.74 0.28 -4.33
C GLU A 56 -29.01 -0.55 -3.25
N PRO A 57 -29.71 -1.44 -2.52
CA PRO A 57 -29.09 -2.30 -1.52
C PRO A 57 -28.25 -3.40 -2.19
N TYR A 58 -27.05 -3.59 -1.68
CA TYR A 58 -26.09 -4.61 -2.08
C TYR A 58 -25.45 -5.25 -0.87
N SER A 59 -24.89 -6.45 -1.08
CA SER A 59 -23.84 -6.99 -0.24
C SER A 59 -22.49 -6.66 -0.86
N VAL A 60 -21.49 -6.42 -0.03
CA VAL A 60 -20.11 -6.11 -0.45
C VAL A 60 -19.11 -6.99 0.26
N VAL A 61 -18.10 -7.42 -0.46
CA VAL A 61 -16.90 -8.07 0.08
C VAL A 61 -15.68 -7.27 -0.36
N VAL A 62 -14.83 -6.93 0.60
CA VAL A 62 -13.51 -6.37 0.28
C VAL A 62 -12.58 -7.52 -0.04
N TRP A 63 -12.17 -7.61 -1.30
CA TRP A 63 -11.38 -8.71 -1.82
C TRP A 63 -9.87 -8.49 -1.67
N LYS A 64 -9.41 -7.27 -1.95
CA LYS A 64 -7.99 -6.91 -1.89
C LYS A 64 -7.84 -5.46 -1.44
N LYS A 65 -6.84 -5.22 -0.61
CA LYS A 65 -6.38 -3.89 -0.20
C LYS A 65 -4.88 -3.77 -0.48
N SER A 66 -4.46 -2.67 -1.07
CA SER A 66 -3.05 -2.40 -1.33
C SER A 66 -2.74 -0.94 -1.07
N VAL A 67 -1.55 -0.68 -0.56
CA VAL A 67 -0.96 0.65 -0.48
C VAL A 67 0.07 0.75 -1.59
N LEU A 68 0.01 1.81 -2.37
CA LEU A 68 0.86 2.05 -3.51
C LEU A 68 1.58 3.39 -3.35
N TYR A 69 2.84 3.42 -3.77
CA TYR A 69 3.64 4.64 -3.88
C TYR A 69 4.07 4.78 -5.34
N PRO A 70 3.55 5.79 -6.08
CA PRO A 70 3.91 5.99 -7.48
C PRO A 70 5.41 6.23 -7.62
N GLN A 71 6.07 5.51 -8.55
CA GLN A 71 7.49 5.65 -8.84
C GLN A 71 7.75 6.49 -10.10
N LYS A 72 6.68 6.89 -10.78
CA LYS A 72 6.73 7.75 -11.98
C LYS A 72 5.65 8.82 -11.92
N THR A 73 5.90 9.90 -12.61
CA THR A 73 4.91 10.99 -12.80
C THR A 73 4.09 10.78 -14.07
N GLY A 74 3.00 11.52 -14.20
CA GLY A 74 2.11 11.45 -15.35
C GLY A 74 0.94 10.49 -15.16
N LYS A 75 0.43 9.94 -16.25
CA LYS A 75 -0.73 9.05 -16.27
C LYS A 75 -0.28 7.61 -16.01
N LEU A 76 -0.58 7.09 -14.83
CA LEU A 76 -0.33 5.71 -14.44
C LEU A 76 -1.62 4.90 -14.42
N THR A 77 -1.50 3.61 -14.68
CA THR A 77 -2.64 2.68 -14.75
C THR A 77 -2.70 1.81 -13.50
N LEU A 78 -3.87 1.77 -12.87
CA LEU A 78 -4.23 0.75 -11.88
C LEU A 78 -4.87 -0.42 -12.63
N GLU A 79 -4.21 -1.56 -12.58
CA GLU A 79 -4.61 -2.75 -13.31
C GLU A 79 -5.86 -3.39 -12.73
N PRO A 80 -6.62 -4.13 -13.55
CA PRO A 80 -7.80 -4.85 -13.11
C PRO A 80 -7.46 -6.01 -12.17
N LEU A 81 -8.44 -6.38 -11.35
CA LEU A 81 -8.49 -7.65 -10.64
C LEU A 81 -9.62 -8.46 -11.24
N SER A 82 -9.33 -9.68 -11.69
CA SER A 82 -10.34 -10.61 -12.20
C SER A 82 -10.57 -11.76 -11.23
N LEU A 83 -11.84 -12.04 -10.95
CA LEU A 83 -12.26 -13.09 -10.02
C LEU A 83 -13.10 -14.13 -10.79
N SER A 84 -12.83 -15.41 -10.56
CA SER A 84 -13.72 -16.51 -10.89
C SER A 84 -14.55 -16.83 -9.64
N LEU A 85 -15.87 -16.71 -9.77
CA LEU A 85 -16.83 -16.91 -8.70
C LEU A 85 -17.71 -18.13 -9.00
N VAL A 86 -17.99 -18.95 -7.98
CA VAL A 86 -19.02 -19.97 -8.03
C VAL A 86 -20.25 -19.42 -7.33
N ILE A 87 -21.35 -19.34 -8.08
CA ILE A 87 -22.63 -18.82 -7.62
C ILE A 87 -23.69 -19.91 -7.58
N ASP A 88 -24.50 -19.89 -6.53
CA ASP A 88 -25.63 -20.81 -6.39
C ASP A 88 -26.89 -20.14 -6.95
N LEU A 89 -27.43 -20.73 -8.01
CA LEU A 89 -28.65 -20.27 -8.67
C LEU A 89 -29.78 -21.25 -8.40
N PRO A 90 -31.02 -20.77 -8.09
CA PRO A 90 -32.17 -21.65 -7.98
C PRO A 90 -32.48 -22.27 -9.34
N SER A 91 -32.47 -23.59 -9.40
CA SER A 91 -32.87 -24.33 -10.60
C SER A 91 -34.40 -24.49 -10.68
N ASN A 92 -34.89 -24.96 -11.84
CA ASN A 92 -36.31 -25.34 -11.99
C ASN A 92 -36.64 -26.69 -11.35
N ARG A 93 -35.64 -27.42 -10.85
CA ARG A 93 -35.82 -28.71 -10.18
C ARG A 93 -36.16 -28.49 -8.71
N ARG A 94 -37.04 -29.35 -8.19
CA ARG A 94 -37.40 -29.35 -6.77
C ARG A 94 -36.97 -30.65 -6.11
N ASP A 95 -36.65 -30.57 -4.83
CA ASP A 95 -36.42 -31.75 -4.00
C ASP A 95 -37.75 -32.42 -3.60
N PHE A 96 -37.66 -33.51 -2.85
CA PHE A 96 -38.83 -34.23 -2.36
C PHE A 96 -39.74 -33.39 -1.45
N PHE A 97 -39.21 -32.34 -0.82
CA PHE A 97 -39.94 -31.44 0.07
C PHE A 97 -40.45 -30.20 -0.67
N GLY A 98 -40.29 -30.12 -2.00
CA GLY A 98 -40.75 -29.00 -2.81
C GLY A 98 -39.82 -27.80 -2.86
N ASN A 99 -38.63 -27.84 -2.21
CA ASN A 99 -37.66 -26.76 -2.23
C ASN A 99 -36.92 -26.75 -3.58
N ARG A 100 -36.55 -25.55 -4.06
CA ARG A 100 -35.73 -25.44 -5.28
C ARG A 100 -34.33 -25.97 -5.04
N ILE A 101 -33.88 -26.88 -5.88
CA ILE A 101 -32.50 -27.35 -5.87
C ILE A 101 -31.61 -26.25 -6.42
N LEU A 102 -30.51 -25.92 -5.70
CA LEU A 102 -29.51 -24.97 -6.17
C LEU A 102 -28.59 -25.64 -7.21
N GLN A 103 -28.31 -24.91 -8.28
CA GLN A 103 -27.35 -25.29 -9.30
C GLN A 103 -26.17 -24.32 -9.25
N GLN A 104 -24.95 -24.84 -9.21
CA GLN A 104 -23.75 -24.04 -9.26
C GLN A 104 -23.43 -23.58 -10.68
N SER A 105 -23.02 -22.35 -10.80
CA SER A 105 -22.56 -21.77 -12.06
C SER A 105 -21.32 -20.92 -11.82
N SER A 106 -20.31 -21.09 -12.65
CA SER A 106 -19.10 -20.26 -12.59
C SER A 106 -19.28 -18.97 -13.39
N ARG A 107 -18.80 -17.85 -12.84
CA ARG A 107 -18.79 -16.53 -13.49
C ARG A 107 -17.47 -15.84 -13.23
N THR A 108 -16.91 -15.25 -14.29
CA THR A 108 -15.75 -14.37 -14.17
C THR A 108 -16.23 -12.91 -14.14
N VAL A 109 -15.74 -12.17 -13.16
CA VAL A 109 -15.99 -10.73 -13.01
C VAL A 109 -14.67 -10.01 -12.94
N THR A 110 -14.58 -8.83 -13.55
CA THR A 110 -13.34 -8.05 -13.62
C THR A 110 -13.58 -6.62 -13.16
N ALA A 111 -12.74 -6.13 -12.25
CA ALA A 111 -12.70 -4.73 -11.89
C ALA A 111 -12.17 -3.91 -13.07
N GLY A 112 -12.83 -2.80 -13.38
CA GLY A 112 -12.39 -1.94 -14.50
C GLY A 112 -11.02 -1.32 -14.24
N ARG A 113 -10.23 -1.20 -15.32
CA ARG A 113 -8.97 -0.46 -15.32
C ARG A 113 -9.21 1.00 -14.91
N ARG A 114 -8.33 1.56 -14.08
CA ARG A 114 -8.37 2.95 -13.63
C ARG A 114 -7.05 3.65 -13.95
N ASN A 115 -7.13 4.94 -14.27
CA ASN A 115 -5.94 5.75 -14.44
C ASN A 115 -5.89 6.81 -13.34
N ILE A 116 -4.69 7.08 -12.85
CA ILE A 116 -4.40 8.20 -11.96
C ILE A 116 -3.36 9.09 -12.60
N ASN A 117 -3.46 10.41 -12.33
CA ASN A 117 -2.46 11.37 -12.76
C ASN A 117 -1.59 11.73 -11.56
N VAL A 118 -0.33 11.35 -11.61
CA VAL A 118 0.68 11.59 -10.58
C VAL A 118 1.41 12.89 -10.92
N LYS A 119 1.48 13.82 -9.95
CA LYS A 119 2.16 15.10 -10.09
C LYS A 119 3.64 14.97 -9.74
N THR A 120 4.45 15.83 -10.35
CA THR A 120 5.82 16.07 -9.89
C THR A 120 5.80 16.72 -8.50
N LEU A 121 6.86 16.50 -7.73
CA LEU A 121 7.04 17.22 -6.47
C LEU A 121 7.21 18.72 -6.74
N PRO A 122 6.75 19.63 -5.84
CA PRO A 122 6.95 21.05 -5.98
C PRO A 122 8.44 21.41 -5.99
N GLU A 123 8.86 22.23 -6.96
CA GLU A 123 10.25 22.71 -7.02
C GLU A 123 10.49 23.89 -6.06
N LYS A 124 9.44 24.68 -5.78
CA LYS A 124 9.54 25.83 -4.87
C LYS A 124 9.75 25.34 -3.42
N GLY A 125 10.88 25.71 -2.83
CA GLY A 125 11.25 25.32 -1.48
C GLY A 125 11.88 23.93 -1.35
N LYS A 126 12.13 23.23 -2.46
CA LYS A 126 12.84 21.97 -2.48
C LYS A 126 14.32 22.19 -2.18
N PRO A 127 14.90 21.53 -1.15
CA PRO A 127 16.33 21.64 -0.86
C PRO A 127 17.20 21.12 -2.01
N VAL A 128 18.41 21.66 -2.16
CA VAL A 128 19.38 21.21 -3.19
C VAL A 128 19.74 19.73 -2.98
N ASN A 129 19.86 19.31 -1.73
CA ASN A 129 20.18 17.95 -1.30
C ASN A 129 18.91 17.18 -0.88
N PHE A 130 17.82 17.30 -1.64
CA PHE A 130 16.59 16.55 -1.37
C PHE A 130 16.76 15.05 -1.67
N PHE A 131 16.59 14.19 -0.69
CA PHE A 131 16.80 12.73 -0.77
C PHE A 131 15.54 11.92 -1.08
N GLY A 132 14.43 12.55 -1.46
CA GLY A 132 13.22 11.83 -1.89
C GLY A 132 12.20 11.55 -0.78
N ALA A 133 12.36 12.10 0.42
CA ALA A 133 11.40 11.96 1.51
C ALA A 133 10.08 12.69 1.21
N VAL A 134 8.96 11.95 1.17
CA VAL A 134 7.61 12.48 0.91
C VAL A 134 6.68 12.02 2.00
N GLY A 135 6.24 12.96 2.85
CA GLY A 135 5.40 12.65 4.02
C GLY A 135 5.51 13.70 5.11
N GLN A 136 5.25 13.28 6.32
CA GLN A 136 5.39 14.08 7.54
C GLN A 136 6.43 13.39 8.44
N PHE A 137 7.58 14.01 8.58
CA PHE A 137 8.72 13.44 9.28
C PHE A 137 9.29 14.38 10.32
N ASN A 138 9.79 13.80 11.42
CA ASN A 138 10.71 14.42 12.35
C ASN A 138 12.10 13.83 12.08
N PHE A 139 13.11 14.69 12.08
CA PHE A 139 14.50 14.31 11.91
C PHE A 139 15.28 14.71 13.17
N ASP A 140 15.97 13.75 13.75
CA ASP A 140 16.83 13.92 14.92
C ASP A 140 18.25 13.50 14.56
N ALA A 141 19.23 14.30 14.97
CA ALA A 141 20.64 13.99 14.89
C ALA A 141 21.24 14.08 16.29
N LEU A 142 21.74 12.99 16.79
CA LEU A 142 22.30 12.86 18.15
C LEU A 142 23.79 12.54 18.08
N ILE A 143 24.56 13.15 18.94
CA ILE A 143 25.99 12.88 19.12
C ILE A 143 26.23 12.51 20.58
N ASN A 144 26.97 11.46 20.83
CA ASN A 144 27.23 10.99 22.19
C ASN A 144 28.35 11.73 22.91
N LYS A 145 29.23 12.47 22.16
CA LYS A 145 30.30 13.31 22.74
C LYS A 145 30.42 14.60 21.94
N ASN A 146 30.59 15.70 22.63
CA ASN A 146 30.81 17.05 22.07
C ASN A 146 32.25 17.55 22.17
N SER A 147 33.15 16.76 22.78
CA SER A 147 34.58 17.05 22.91
C SER A 147 35.35 15.73 22.84
N LEU A 148 36.40 15.69 22.05
CA LEU A 148 37.20 14.50 21.77
C LEU A 148 38.68 14.77 21.93
N LYS A 149 39.41 13.78 22.43
CA LYS A 149 40.87 13.73 22.34
C LYS A 149 41.27 12.99 21.06
N ALA A 150 42.50 13.17 20.63
CA ALA A 150 43.04 12.39 19.50
C ALA A 150 42.91 10.88 19.78
N SER A 151 42.51 10.11 18.78
CA SER A 151 42.27 8.66 18.87
C SER A 151 41.08 8.22 19.72
N GLU A 152 40.18 9.13 20.10
CA GLU A 152 38.88 8.76 20.67
C GLU A 152 37.83 8.60 19.59
N SER A 153 36.97 7.60 19.73
CA SER A 153 35.76 7.41 18.92
C SER A 153 34.54 8.08 19.51
N PHE A 154 33.62 8.44 18.65
CA PHE A 154 32.30 8.95 19.00
C PHE A 154 31.25 8.40 18.03
N GLU A 155 30.00 8.49 18.39
CA GLU A 155 28.87 8.01 17.63
C GLU A 155 27.96 9.18 17.25
N ILE A 156 27.54 9.19 16.00
CA ILE A 156 26.47 10.05 15.50
C ILE A 156 25.31 9.15 15.13
N LYS A 157 24.14 9.44 15.65
CA LYS A 157 22.91 8.74 15.34
C LYS A 157 21.98 9.68 14.56
N LEU A 158 21.61 9.28 13.35
CA LEU A 158 20.57 9.95 12.56
C LEU A 158 19.28 9.16 12.68
N LYS A 159 18.18 9.84 12.96
CA LYS A 159 16.88 9.21 13.10
C LYS A 159 15.80 9.99 12.36
N VAL A 160 15.04 9.32 11.52
CA VAL A 160 13.81 9.84 10.91
C VAL A 160 12.63 9.06 11.45
N THR A 161 11.64 9.78 11.99
CA THR A 161 10.39 9.20 12.50
C THR A 161 9.22 9.87 11.80
N GLY A 162 8.20 9.10 11.39
CA GLY A 162 7.01 9.73 10.82
C GLY A 162 6.15 8.82 9.97
N ASN A 163 5.41 9.46 9.08
CA ASN A 163 4.49 8.83 8.15
C ASN A 163 4.77 9.34 6.73
N GLY A 164 5.06 8.43 5.81
CA GLY A 164 5.38 8.74 4.42
C GLY A 164 6.04 7.56 3.73
N ASN A 165 6.97 7.84 2.83
CA ASN A 165 7.66 6.84 2.04
C ASN A 165 8.95 6.30 2.68
N LEU A 166 8.95 6.00 3.98
CA LEU A 166 10.13 5.66 4.81
C LEU A 166 11.08 4.62 4.21
N LYS A 167 10.57 3.65 3.46
CA LYS A 167 11.39 2.61 2.80
C LYS A 167 11.86 2.97 1.39
N LEU A 168 11.62 4.20 0.93
CA LEU A 168 11.84 4.62 -0.45
C LEU A 168 12.83 5.78 -0.57
N PHE A 169 13.52 6.13 0.51
CA PHE A 169 14.65 7.06 0.53
C PHE A 169 15.67 6.62 1.56
N ASN A 170 16.90 7.07 1.39
CA ASN A 170 17.99 6.86 2.34
C ASN A 170 18.16 8.08 3.22
N LEU A 171 18.72 7.91 4.42
CA LEU A 171 19.16 9.03 5.24
C LEU A 171 20.28 9.81 4.54
N PRO A 172 20.42 11.12 4.83
CA PRO A 172 21.47 11.93 4.22
C PRO A 172 22.86 11.47 4.68
N GLU A 173 23.78 11.39 3.72
CA GLU A 173 25.18 11.13 4.04
C GLU A 173 25.78 12.28 4.85
N LEU A 174 26.54 11.95 5.89
CA LEU A 174 27.25 12.92 6.70
C LEU A 174 28.52 13.36 6.00
N VAL A 175 28.69 14.68 5.87
CA VAL A 175 29.94 15.28 5.42
C VAL A 175 30.78 15.59 6.65
N LEU A 176 31.81 14.79 6.89
CA LEU A 176 32.70 14.93 8.04
C LEU A 176 34.10 15.41 7.57
N PRO A 177 34.88 16.06 8.46
CA PRO A 177 36.25 16.43 8.15
C PRO A 177 37.12 15.21 7.82
N ASN A 178 38.06 15.35 6.87
CA ASN A 178 38.98 14.29 6.45
C ASN A 178 39.91 13.77 7.54
N THR A 179 39.95 14.45 8.70
CA THR A 179 40.71 14.04 9.89
C THR A 179 40.00 12.96 10.71
N LEU A 180 38.77 12.65 10.37
CA LEU A 180 37.95 11.63 11.03
C LEU A 180 37.90 10.40 10.13
N GLU A 181 38.12 9.23 10.73
CA GLU A 181 37.87 7.95 10.11
C GLU A 181 36.39 7.59 10.34
N VAL A 182 35.68 7.29 9.24
CA VAL A 182 34.24 6.97 9.27
C VAL A 182 34.08 5.46 9.06
N PHE A 183 33.38 4.82 9.98
CA PHE A 183 33.02 3.42 9.89
C PHE A 183 31.67 3.30 9.17
N GLU A 184 31.41 2.14 8.58
CA GLU A 184 30.13 1.85 7.93
C GLU A 184 28.97 1.99 8.92
N PRO A 185 27.90 2.74 8.60
CA PRO A 185 26.81 2.97 9.53
C PRO A 185 25.99 1.67 9.75
N GLU A 186 25.50 1.52 10.96
CA GLU A 186 24.58 0.44 11.32
C GLU A 186 23.15 0.90 11.06
N HIS A 187 22.54 0.35 9.99
CA HIS A 187 21.19 0.69 9.56
C HIS A 187 20.13 -0.11 10.32
N SER A 188 19.14 0.55 10.87
CA SER A 188 17.97 -0.11 11.44
C SER A 188 16.65 0.52 10.99
N GLU A 189 15.63 -0.31 10.74
CA GLU A 189 14.30 0.14 10.38
C GLU A 189 13.23 -0.54 11.23
N ASN A 190 12.29 0.27 11.72
CA ASN A 190 11.06 -0.20 12.36
C ASN A 190 9.87 0.48 11.69
N VAL A 191 9.47 -0.06 10.53
CA VAL A 191 8.44 0.54 9.67
C VAL A 191 7.31 -0.45 9.44
N LYS A 192 6.08 -0.04 9.79
CA LYS A 192 4.84 -0.76 9.47
C LYS A 192 4.14 -0.08 8.31
N THR A 193 3.63 -0.88 7.37
CA THR A 193 2.79 -0.39 6.28
C THR A 193 1.32 -0.67 6.60
N THR A 194 0.53 0.40 6.65
CA THR A 194 -0.92 0.38 6.91
C THR A 194 -1.67 1.00 5.73
N LEU A 195 -3.00 1.03 5.77
CA LEU A 195 -3.80 1.70 4.73
C LEU A 195 -3.49 3.21 4.61
N SER A 196 -2.98 3.84 5.65
CA SER A 196 -2.55 5.25 5.65
C SER A 196 -1.11 5.47 5.18
N GLY A 197 -0.41 4.41 4.79
CA GLY A 197 0.98 4.45 4.35
C GLY A 197 1.96 3.81 5.32
N MET A 198 3.24 4.00 5.08
CA MET A 198 4.33 3.55 5.96
C MET A 198 4.42 4.48 7.16
N GLN A 199 4.57 3.89 8.35
CA GLN A 199 4.73 4.60 9.62
C GLN A 199 5.82 3.92 10.45
N GLY A 200 6.65 4.72 11.14
CA GLY A 200 7.71 4.19 11.98
C GLY A 200 8.94 5.07 12.00
N ASN A 201 10.10 4.42 12.12
CA ASN A 201 11.40 5.10 12.11
C ASN A 201 12.44 4.31 11.33
N ILE A 202 13.42 5.06 10.80
CA ILE A 202 14.69 4.57 10.25
C ILE A 202 15.82 5.28 10.99
N GLU A 203 16.91 4.58 11.27
CA GLU A 203 18.07 5.06 12.01
C GLU A 203 19.36 4.56 11.34
N ASP A 204 20.40 5.41 11.30
CA ASP A 204 21.78 5.13 10.93
C ASP A 204 22.73 5.62 12.00
#